data_69a5daf9ca1505405cb2918d11650623
#
_entry.id   69a5daf9ca1505405cb2918d11650623
#
_cell.length_a   1.000
_cell.length_b   1.000
_cell.length_c   1.000
_cell.angle_alpha   90.00
_cell.angle_beta   90.00
_cell.angle_gamma   90.00
#
_symmetry.space_group_name_H-M   'P 1'
#
loop_
_entity.id
_entity.type
_entity.pdbx_description
1 polymer ?
#
loop_
_entity_poly.entity_id
_entity_poly.type
_entity_poly.pdbx_seq_one_letter_code
_entity_poly.pdbx_strand_id
1 'polypeptide(L)'
;QFFTRAPLKEDDILDTYQQLLAAQLNHTGSMLCVDDTSFVKKGTHSIGVKRQYCGRLGKRENCQVGVFLSYAGDSGYGLVDYELYIPQEWFQDSHQDLRTRCRLPEQRRFLTKNQIAQNLLNHAFETGLFQAQWIGCDAAYGCDHAFLDGLKLPGEVWYFAATNAKEQVFLEQPQICNPEPGKNRGRPKKHPIWTLQPVSVKSIAEDPAAPWEQVTLAEGSKGPILAQRFMLRVVACRKDGNRNYLKPGKEVWLYIRKYEDGTIKYFVSNAPQDIPCAELDRAATLRWPIEQCFEECKSYLGMTHYEGCSYPGWKRHILFVMIAHLFTTQIRENVKKRGSL
;
A
#
# COMPACT_ATOMS: atom_id res chain seq x y z
N GLN A 1 19.52 6.06 -26.06
CA GLN A 1 19.88 7.49 -25.89
C GLN A 1 18.71 8.34 -25.39
N PHE A 2 17.47 8.11 -25.86
CA PHE A 2 16.28 8.87 -25.47
C PHE A 2 16.06 8.92 -23.94
N PHE A 3 15.96 7.78 -23.29
CA PHE A 3 15.74 7.72 -21.82
C PHE A 3 16.88 8.33 -20.98
N THR A 4 18.07 8.49 -21.53
CA THR A 4 19.23 8.90 -20.75
C THR A 4 19.77 10.29 -21.09
N ARG A 5 19.48 10.83 -22.28
CA ARG A 5 20.11 12.07 -22.78
C ARG A 5 19.13 13.13 -23.27
N ALA A 6 17.86 12.79 -23.54
CA ALA A 6 16.89 13.78 -23.97
C ALA A 6 16.71 14.87 -22.90
N PRO A 7 16.60 16.16 -23.29
CA PRO A 7 16.40 17.27 -22.36
C PRO A 7 14.92 17.33 -21.94
N LEU A 8 14.44 16.28 -21.26
CA LEU A 8 13.08 16.21 -20.78
C LEU A 8 13.02 16.75 -19.36
N LYS A 9 11.97 17.49 -19.06
CA LYS A 9 11.59 17.90 -17.71
C LYS A 9 10.55 16.92 -17.22
N GLU A 10 11.01 15.90 -16.49
CA GLU A 10 10.18 14.78 -16.05
C GLU A 10 9.03 15.23 -15.16
N ASP A 11 9.27 16.21 -14.30
CA ASP A 11 8.26 16.73 -13.36
C ASP A 11 7.12 17.43 -14.14
N ASP A 12 7.42 18.29 -15.15
CA ASP A 12 6.39 18.94 -15.97
C ASP A 12 5.53 17.91 -16.74
N ILE A 13 6.16 16.80 -17.19
CA ILE A 13 5.45 15.72 -17.89
C ILE A 13 4.58 14.94 -16.91
N LEU A 14 5.08 14.66 -15.70
CA LEU A 14 4.33 13.98 -14.66
C LEU A 14 3.11 14.81 -14.24
N ASP A 15 3.28 16.11 -14.03
CA ASP A 15 2.19 17.02 -13.67
C ASP A 15 1.08 17.01 -14.74
N THR A 16 1.48 17.12 -16.01
CA THR A 16 0.52 17.05 -17.14
C THR A 16 -0.19 15.69 -17.18
N TYR A 17 0.55 14.62 -16.99
CA TYR A 17 0.00 13.26 -16.93
C TYR A 17 -1.02 13.13 -15.79
N GLN A 18 -0.69 13.61 -14.59
CA GLN A 18 -1.57 13.56 -13.41
C GLN A 18 -2.86 14.35 -13.64
N GLN A 19 -2.79 15.52 -14.27
CA GLN A 19 -3.96 16.31 -14.67
C GLN A 19 -4.88 15.54 -15.64
N LEU A 20 -4.30 14.90 -16.65
CA LEU A 20 -5.06 14.09 -17.62
C LEU A 20 -5.69 12.85 -16.96
N LEU A 21 -4.96 12.19 -16.06
CA LEU A 21 -5.43 11.04 -15.32
C LEU A 21 -6.59 11.44 -14.38
N ALA A 22 -6.42 12.54 -13.63
CA ALA A 22 -7.45 13.06 -12.74
C ALA A 22 -8.72 13.47 -13.51
N ALA A 23 -8.57 14.16 -14.64
CA ALA A 23 -9.70 14.53 -15.49
C ALA A 23 -10.52 13.32 -15.98
N GLN A 24 -9.89 12.17 -16.12
CA GLN A 24 -10.54 10.93 -16.55
C GLN A 24 -11.17 10.14 -15.40
N LEU A 25 -10.48 10.05 -14.25
CA LEU A 25 -10.79 9.07 -13.20
C LEU A 25 -11.36 9.69 -11.93
N ASN A 26 -11.18 11.02 -11.72
CA ASN A 26 -11.49 11.63 -10.44
C ASN A 26 -12.97 11.50 -10.05
N HIS A 27 -13.21 10.90 -8.89
CA HIS A 27 -14.56 10.64 -8.38
C HIS A 27 -14.52 10.55 -6.85
N THR A 28 -15.57 11.03 -6.19
CA THR A 28 -15.74 10.85 -4.74
C THR A 28 -15.86 9.37 -4.38
N GLY A 29 -15.36 8.97 -3.21
CA GLY A 29 -15.39 7.58 -2.76
C GLY A 29 -14.30 6.69 -3.36
N SER A 30 -13.33 7.27 -4.07
CA SER A 30 -12.18 6.57 -4.65
C SER A 30 -11.07 6.31 -3.61
N MET A 31 -10.10 5.51 -4.02
CA MET A 31 -8.95 5.12 -3.20
C MET A 31 -7.64 5.49 -3.86
N LEU A 32 -6.74 6.11 -3.09
CA LEU A 32 -5.32 6.14 -3.38
C LEU A 32 -4.67 4.90 -2.75
N CYS A 33 -4.04 4.06 -3.54
CA CYS A 33 -3.44 2.82 -3.06
C CYS A 33 -1.92 2.83 -3.23
N VAL A 34 -1.21 2.51 -2.15
CA VAL A 34 0.26 2.35 -2.16
C VAL A 34 0.62 0.88 -2.24
N ASP A 35 1.56 0.57 -3.11
CA ASP A 35 2.16 -0.75 -3.19
C ASP A 35 3.57 -0.66 -3.79
N ASP A 36 4.36 -1.72 -3.67
CA ASP A 36 5.68 -1.79 -4.29
C ASP A 36 5.79 -2.96 -5.27
N THR A 37 6.63 -2.79 -6.28
CA THR A 37 6.89 -3.88 -7.20
C THR A 37 8.35 -4.00 -7.56
N SER A 38 8.78 -5.25 -7.85
CA SER A 38 10.17 -5.60 -8.06
C SER A 38 10.50 -5.80 -9.53
N PHE A 39 11.70 -5.34 -9.92
CA PHE A 39 12.29 -5.46 -11.25
C PHE A 39 13.55 -6.31 -11.14
N VAL A 40 13.47 -7.57 -11.58
CA VAL A 40 14.61 -8.49 -11.52
C VAL A 40 15.74 -7.99 -12.42
N LYS A 41 16.98 -8.03 -11.92
CA LYS A 41 18.19 -7.60 -12.63
C LYS A 41 19.26 -8.69 -12.53
N LYS A 42 20.01 -8.87 -13.62
CA LYS A 42 21.14 -9.83 -13.63
C LYS A 42 22.44 -9.20 -13.12
N GLY A 43 22.64 -7.90 -13.40
CA GLY A 43 23.85 -7.17 -13.04
C GLY A 43 23.74 -6.46 -11.68
N THR A 44 24.87 -5.94 -11.20
CA THR A 44 25.03 -5.24 -9.91
C THR A 44 25.19 -3.73 -10.06
N HIS A 45 25.14 -3.18 -11.28
CA HIS A 45 25.44 -1.78 -11.56
C HIS A 45 24.21 -0.89 -11.81
N SER A 46 23.01 -1.48 -11.88
CA SER A 46 21.79 -0.70 -12.01
C SER A 46 21.46 0.00 -10.71
N ILE A 47 21.04 1.29 -10.79
CA ILE A 47 20.69 2.08 -9.61
C ILE A 47 19.72 1.35 -8.69
N GLY A 48 20.00 1.32 -7.38
CA GLY A 48 19.11 0.73 -6.38
C GLY A 48 19.03 -0.80 -6.40
N VAL A 49 19.83 -1.48 -7.23
CA VAL A 49 19.87 -2.95 -7.26
C VAL A 49 20.45 -3.52 -5.97
N LYS A 50 19.81 -4.56 -5.47
CA LYS A 50 20.25 -5.30 -4.27
C LYS A 50 19.63 -6.70 -4.27
N ARG A 51 20.28 -7.66 -3.61
CA ARG A 51 19.65 -8.95 -3.30
C ARG A 51 18.67 -8.79 -2.13
N GLN A 52 17.41 -8.58 -2.46
CA GLN A 52 16.32 -8.30 -1.53
C GLN A 52 15.10 -9.17 -1.85
N TYR A 53 14.04 -9.08 -1.01
CA TYR A 53 12.81 -9.82 -1.28
C TYR A 53 12.17 -9.32 -2.59
N CYS A 54 11.88 -10.24 -3.47
CA CYS A 54 11.21 -9.99 -4.74
C CYS A 54 9.81 -10.59 -4.68
N GLY A 55 8.79 -9.77 -4.46
CA GLY A 55 7.40 -10.23 -4.33
C GLY A 55 6.92 -11.06 -5.52
N ARG A 56 7.32 -10.67 -6.74
CA ARG A 56 7.00 -11.43 -7.96
C ARG A 56 7.49 -12.89 -7.96
N LEU A 57 8.63 -13.15 -7.33
CA LEU A 57 9.24 -14.49 -7.30
C LEU A 57 9.03 -15.21 -5.96
N GLY A 58 8.47 -14.54 -4.95
CA GLY A 58 8.27 -15.08 -3.61
C GLY A 58 9.58 -15.42 -2.87
N LYS A 59 10.72 -14.91 -3.33
CA LYS A 59 12.05 -15.21 -2.77
C LYS A 59 12.99 -14.01 -2.79
N ARG A 60 14.14 -14.11 -2.13
CA ARG A 60 15.20 -13.10 -2.24
C ARG A 60 15.92 -13.24 -3.58
N GLU A 61 15.91 -12.16 -4.36
CA GLU A 61 16.53 -12.11 -5.67
C GLU A 61 17.22 -10.76 -5.88
N ASN A 62 18.13 -10.67 -6.87
CA ASN A 62 18.76 -9.43 -7.26
C ASN A 62 17.78 -8.59 -8.05
N CYS A 63 17.29 -7.52 -7.43
CA CYS A 63 16.23 -6.70 -8.02
C CYS A 63 16.30 -5.23 -7.57
N GLN A 64 15.70 -4.37 -8.36
CA GLN A 64 15.25 -3.03 -7.95
C GLN A 64 13.83 -3.13 -7.42
N VAL A 65 13.42 -2.15 -6.61
CA VAL A 65 12.04 -2.03 -6.11
C VAL A 65 11.57 -0.61 -6.34
N GLY A 66 10.44 -0.45 -7.01
CA GLY A 66 9.73 0.82 -7.11
C GLY A 66 8.53 0.83 -6.17
N VAL A 67 8.32 1.95 -5.49
CA VAL A 67 7.10 2.24 -4.73
C VAL A 67 6.19 3.07 -5.62
N PHE A 68 4.92 2.72 -5.66
CA PHE A 68 3.93 3.33 -6.55
C PHE A 68 2.70 3.77 -5.77
N LEU A 69 2.10 4.84 -6.26
CA LEU A 69 0.79 5.29 -5.86
C LEU A 69 -0.16 5.10 -7.05
N SER A 70 -1.31 4.49 -6.82
CA SER A 70 -2.38 4.37 -7.81
C SER A 70 -3.64 5.05 -7.32
N TYR A 71 -4.53 5.36 -8.26
CA TYR A 71 -5.88 5.82 -7.99
C TYR A 71 -6.88 4.84 -8.57
N ALA A 72 -7.91 4.51 -7.82
CA ALA A 72 -8.96 3.58 -8.23
C ALA A 72 -10.33 4.08 -7.77
N GLY A 73 -11.31 4.00 -8.65
CA GLY A 73 -12.70 4.36 -8.40
C GLY A 73 -13.62 3.76 -9.45
N ASP A 74 -14.89 4.17 -9.47
CA ASP A 74 -15.90 3.64 -10.37
C ASP A 74 -15.59 3.93 -11.85
N SER A 75 -14.85 5.03 -12.11
CA SER A 75 -14.43 5.43 -13.46
C SER A 75 -13.21 4.67 -13.98
N GLY A 76 -12.61 3.80 -13.17
CA GLY A 76 -11.42 3.04 -13.54
C GLY A 76 -10.25 3.23 -12.58
N TYR A 77 -9.05 2.96 -13.05
CA TYR A 77 -7.83 2.99 -12.26
C TYR A 77 -6.61 3.38 -13.09
N GLY A 78 -5.56 3.86 -12.41
CA GLY A 78 -4.28 4.17 -13.02
C GLY A 78 -3.19 4.46 -11.98
N LEU A 79 -1.93 4.38 -12.39
CA LEU A 79 -0.81 4.78 -11.55
C LEU A 79 -0.75 6.31 -11.49
N VAL A 80 -0.59 6.88 -10.31
CA VAL A 80 -0.56 8.34 -10.07
C VAL A 80 0.85 8.87 -10.00
N ASP A 81 1.70 8.18 -9.22
CA ASP A 81 3.05 8.63 -8.92
C ASP A 81 3.94 7.43 -8.55
N TYR A 82 5.24 7.63 -8.53
CA TYR A 82 6.20 6.55 -8.31
C TYR A 82 7.56 7.06 -7.85
N GLU A 83 8.29 6.22 -7.10
CA GLU A 83 9.67 6.50 -6.75
C GLU A 83 10.48 5.20 -6.62
N LEU A 84 11.75 5.25 -7.03
CA LEU A 84 12.67 4.12 -6.90
C LEU A 84 13.18 4.04 -5.45
N TYR A 85 13.00 2.91 -4.82
CA TYR A 85 13.65 2.62 -3.55
C TYR A 85 15.15 2.38 -3.74
N ILE A 86 15.97 3.20 -3.10
CA ILE A 86 17.42 3.07 -3.10
C ILE A 86 17.84 2.47 -1.75
N PRO A 87 18.38 1.24 -1.71
CA PRO A 87 18.81 0.61 -0.46
C PRO A 87 19.86 1.43 0.28
N GLN A 88 19.85 1.38 1.62
CA GLN A 88 20.72 2.17 2.48
C GLN A 88 22.22 2.02 2.15
N GLU A 89 22.65 0.84 1.75
CA GLU A 89 24.05 0.58 1.37
C GLU A 89 24.54 1.42 0.19
N TRP A 90 23.63 1.84 -0.71
CA TRP A 90 23.96 2.71 -1.82
C TRP A 90 24.42 4.11 -1.38
N PHE A 91 24.17 4.52 -0.13
CA PHE A 91 24.58 5.81 0.43
C PHE A 91 25.90 5.74 1.18
N GLN A 92 26.53 4.55 1.25
CA GLN A 92 27.89 4.37 1.80
C GLN A 92 28.96 4.81 0.79
N ASP A 93 30.16 5.11 1.27
CA ASP A 93 31.29 5.55 0.42
C ASP A 93 31.67 4.53 -0.65
N SER A 94 31.54 3.23 -0.33
CA SER A 94 31.78 2.13 -1.27
C SER A 94 30.92 2.17 -2.54
N HIS A 95 29.83 2.90 -2.54
CA HIS A 95 28.92 3.05 -3.69
C HIS A 95 28.98 4.43 -4.36
N GLN A 96 29.91 5.30 -3.97
CA GLN A 96 30.01 6.66 -4.49
C GLN A 96 30.15 6.70 -6.02
N ASP A 97 31.08 5.91 -6.58
CA ASP A 97 31.30 5.80 -8.02
C ASP A 97 30.04 5.30 -8.77
N LEU A 98 29.34 4.31 -8.18
CA LEU A 98 28.10 3.79 -8.75
C LEU A 98 27.00 4.86 -8.75
N ARG A 99 26.85 5.62 -7.66
CA ARG A 99 25.88 6.75 -7.61
C ARG A 99 26.14 7.76 -8.71
N THR A 100 27.40 8.17 -8.87
CA THR A 100 27.82 9.13 -9.91
C THR A 100 27.53 8.59 -11.30
N ARG A 101 27.95 7.35 -11.58
CA ARG A 101 27.71 6.68 -12.89
C ARG A 101 26.21 6.49 -13.18
N CYS A 102 25.42 6.18 -12.16
CA CYS A 102 23.97 6.04 -12.27
C CYS A 102 23.24 7.38 -12.26
N ARG A 103 23.95 8.51 -12.08
CA ARG A 103 23.38 9.86 -12.03
C ARG A 103 22.29 10.01 -10.96
N LEU A 104 22.52 9.43 -9.75
CA LEU A 104 21.68 9.70 -8.61
C LEU A 104 21.91 11.15 -8.15
N PRO A 105 20.87 11.99 -7.98
CA PRO A 105 21.02 13.35 -7.50
C PRO A 105 21.76 13.42 -6.16
N GLU A 106 22.71 14.34 -5.98
CA GLU A 106 23.53 14.47 -4.77
C GLU A 106 22.71 14.78 -3.50
N GLN A 107 21.61 15.50 -3.66
CA GLN A 107 20.68 15.83 -2.58
C GLN A 107 19.83 14.64 -2.14
N ARG A 108 19.77 13.56 -2.94
CA ARG A 108 18.99 12.37 -2.59
C ARG A 108 19.54 11.74 -1.31
N ARG A 109 18.67 11.47 -0.35
CA ARG A 109 18.98 10.80 0.91
C ARG A 109 18.27 9.44 0.97
N PHE A 110 18.74 8.60 1.86
CA PHE A 110 18.07 7.33 2.13
C PHE A 110 16.66 7.57 2.67
N LEU A 111 15.71 6.86 2.08
CA LEU A 111 14.32 6.79 2.53
C LEU A 111 13.91 5.31 2.58
N THR A 112 13.19 4.94 3.63
CA THR A 112 12.51 3.65 3.68
C THR A 112 11.37 3.64 2.67
N LYS A 113 10.86 2.45 2.29
CA LYS A 113 9.69 2.33 1.42
C LYS A 113 8.48 3.06 2.01
N ASN A 114 8.28 2.97 3.33
CA ASN A 114 7.19 3.64 4.02
C ASN A 114 7.31 5.18 3.97
N GLN A 115 8.53 5.72 4.09
CA GLN A 115 8.76 7.15 3.91
C GLN A 115 8.52 7.60 2.46
N ILE A 116 8.91 6.79 1.48
CA ILE A 116 8.60 7.05 0.07
C ILE A 116 7.07 7.06 -0.13
N ALA A 117 6.38 6.06 0.38
CA ALA A 117 4.93 5.97 0.30
C ALA A 117 4.23 7.20 0.92
N GLN A 118 4.69 7.64 2.10
CA GLN A 118 4.18 8.86 2.74
C GLN A 118 4.42 10.10 1.88
N ASN A 119 5.59 10.23 1.26
CA ASN A 119 5.90 11.36 0.39
C ASN A 119 5.00 11.39 -0.85
N LEU A 120 4.78 10.23 -1.49
CA LEU A 120 3.87 10.12 -2.65
C LEU A 120 2.43 10.49 -2.27
N LEU A 121 1.93 10.01 -1.12
CA LEU A 121 0.61 10.37 -0.62
C LEU A 121 0.49 11.86 -0.29
N ASN A 122 1.47 12.43 0.42
CA ASN A 122 1.48 13.86 0.74
C ASN A 122 1.47 14.70 -0.52
N HIS A 123 2.30 14.36 -1.51
CA HIS A 123 2.34 15.05 -2.80
C HIS A 123 0.98 15.00 -3.51
N ALA A 124 0.35 13.82 -3.56
CA ALA A 124 -0.98 13.69 -4.18
C ALA A 124 -2.06 14.52 -3.47
N PHE A 125 -2.00 14.64 -2.14
CA PHE A 125 -2.91 15.51 -1.39
C PHE A 125 -2.60 17.00 -1.56
N GLU A 126 -1.32 17.38 -1.62
CA GLU A 126 -0.89 18.77 -1.83
C GLU A 126 -1.30 19.31 -3.21
N THR A 127 -1.25 18.47 -4.24
CA THR A 127 -1.73 18.86 -5.58
C THR A 127 -3.25 19.06 -5.63
N GLY A 128 -4.01 18.40 -4.76
CA GLY A 128 -5.47 18.45 -4.73
C GLY A 128 -6.16 17.89 -5.99
N LEU A 129 -5.41 17.25 -6.88
CA LEU A 129 -5.94 16.72 -8.15
C LEU A 129 -6.85 15.50 -7.95
N PHE A 130 -6.57 14.68 -6.93
CA PHE A 130 -7.27 13.41 -6.71
C PHE A 130 -8.14 13.46 -5.45
N GLN A 131 -9.44 13.33 -5.63
CA GLN A 131 -10.42 13.29 -4.55
C GLN A 131 -10.56 11.85 -4.04
N ALA A 132 -9.70 11.44 -3.13
CA ALA A 132 -9.76 10.12 -2.53
C ALA A 132 -10.42 10.18 -1.14
N GLN A 133 -11.32 9.26 -0.87
CA GLN A 133 -11.89 9.01 0.46
C GLN A 133 -11.08 7.97 1.23
N TRP A 134 -10.35 7.12 0.51
CA TRP A 134 -9.64 5.99 1.06
C TRP A 134 -8.15 5.99 0.71
N ILE A 135 -7.34 5.51 1.65
CA ILE A 135 -5.96 5.09 1.41
C ILE A 135 -5.88 3.58 1.55
N GLY A 136 -5.47 2.90 0.47
CA GLY A 136 -5.23 1.45 0.48
C GLY A 136 -3.74 1.12 0.57
N CYS A 137 -3.40 0.03 1.25
CA CYS A 137 -2.06 -0.53 1.22
C CYS A 137 -2.07 -2.04 1.52
N ASP A 138 -0.98 -2.72 1.14
CA ASP A 138 -0.80 -4.13 1.46
C ASP A 138 -0.32 -4.34 2.91
N ALA A 139 -0.12 -5.61 3.31
CA ALA A 139 0.29 -5.96 4.66
C ALA A 139 1.74 -5.54 5.00
N ALA A 140 2.59 -5.25 4.01
CA ALA A 140 3.93 -4.74 4.27
C ALA A 140 3.89 -3.33 4.87
N TYR A 141 2.94 -2.51 4.42
CA TYR A 141 2.67 -1.18 4.98
C TYR A 141 1.66 -1.25 6.13
N GLY A 142 0.61 -2.03 6.00
CA GLY A 142 -0.48 -2.10 6.98
C GLY A 142 -0.09 -2.71 8.34
N CYS A 143 0.93 -3.55 8.38
CA CYS A 143 1.50 -4.06 9.64
C CYS A 143 2.52 -3.09 10.27
N ASP A 144 2.91 -2.02 9.59
CA ASP A 144 3.74 -0.97 10.16
C ASP A 144 2.86 0.11 10.81
N HIS A 145 2.66 -0.05 12.11
CA HIS A 145 1.82 0.89 12.88
C HIS A 145 2.37 2.32 12.86
N ALA A 146 3.68 2.51 12.76
CA ALA A 146 4.28 3.84 12.68
C ALA A 146 3.95 4.50 11.33
N PHE A 147 3.88 3.71 10.27
CA PHE A 147 3.41 4.18 8.97
C PHE A 147 1.94 4.64 9.05
N LEU A 148 1.03 3.78 9.54
CA LEU A 148 -0.40 4.11 9.62
C LEU A 148 -0.67 5.31 10.54
N ASP A 149 -0.02 5.37 11.71
CA ASP A 149 -0.17 6.47 12.66
C ASP A 149 0.47 7.79 12.16
N GLY A 150 1.44 7.68 11.25
CA GLY A 150 2.14 8.82 10.63
C GLY A 150 1.46 9.38 9.38
N LEU A 151 0.38 8.77 8.90
CA LEU A 151 -0.36 9.27 7.73
C LEU A 151 -1.04 10.61 8.07
N LYS A 152 -0.77 11.64 7.27
CA LYS A 152 -1.42 12.95 7.36
C LYS A 152 -2.66 12.95 6.44
N LEU A 153 -3.75 12.40 6.94
CA LEU A 153 -4.99 12.28 6.17
C LEU A 153 -5.79 13.59 6.24
N PRO A 154 -6.13 14.22 5.11
CA PRO A 154 -6.94 15.43 5.10
C PRO A 154 -8.43 15.09 5.29
N GLY A 155 -9.12 15.88 6.14
CA GLY A 155 -10.59 15.81 6.26
C GLY A 155 -11.14 14.41 6.53
N GLU A 156 -12.13 14.01 5.73
CA GLU A 156 -12.80 12.69 5.81
C GLU A 156 -12.12 11.65 4.92
N VAL A 157 -10.81 11.49 5.06
CA VAL A 157 -10.03 10.43 4.39
C VAL A 157 -9.60 9.40 5.43
N TRP A 158 -9.84 8.14 5.12
CA TRP A 158 -9.51 7.02 6.01
C TRP A 158 -8.60 6.02 5.31
N TYR A 159 -7.83 5.26 6.09
CA TYR A 159 -7.12 4.12 5.54
C TYR A 159 -7.94 2.84 5.61
N PHE A 160 -7.72 1.97 4.62
CA PHE A 160 -8.13 0.57 4.60
C PHE A 160 -6.90 -0.28 4.27
N ALA A 161 -6.22 -0.76 5.31
CA ALA A 161 -4.90 -1.37 5.22
C ALA A 161 -4.98 -2.88 5.42
N ALA A 162 -4.38 -3.66 4.51
CA ALA A 162 -4.25 -5.09 4.72
C ALA A 162 -3.31 -5.38 5.89
N THR A 163 -3.61 -6.43 6.65
CA THR A 163 -2.76 -6.91 7.75
C THR A 163 -2.57 -8.42 7.67
N ASN A 164 -1.73 -8.98 8.53
CA ASN A 164 -1.47 -10.41 8.51
C ASN A 164 -2.22 -11.15 9.64
N ALA A 165 -2.35 -12.47 9.50
CA ALA A 165 -3.05 -13.33 10.45
C ALA A 165 -2.50 -13.31 11.89
N LYS A 166 -1.25 -12.84 12.10
CA LYS A 166 -0.60 -12.76 13.41
C LYS A 166 -0.78 -11.41 14.09
N GLU A 167 -1.46 -10.45 13.42
CA GLU A 167 -1.77 -9.16 14.02
C GLU A 167 -2.54 -9.37 15.31
N GLN A 168 -2.20 -8.56 16.33
CA GLN A 168 -2.79 -8.64 17.68
C GLN A 168 -3.71 -7.44 17.90
N VAL A 169 -4.87 -7.69 18.48
CA VAL A 169 -5.84 -6.66 18.83
C VAL A 169 -6.43 -6.97 20.22
N PHE A 170 -6.92 -5.94 20.90
CA PHE A 170 -7.80 -6.13 22.04
C PHE A 170 -9.25 -6.02 21.55
N LEU A 171 -10.12 -6.91 22.03
CA LEU A 171 -11.54 -6.89 21.64
C LEU A 171 -12.28 -5.67 22.21
N GLU A 172 -11.81 -5.17 23.35
CA GLU A 172 -12.33 -3.98 24.02
C GLU A 172 -11.16 -3.14 24.54
N GLN A 173 -11.42 -1.89 24.94
CA GLN A 173 -10.41 -1.02 25.54
C GLN A 173 -9.92 -1.59 26.88
N PRO A 174 -8.68 -2.08 26.99
CA PRO A 174 -8.18 -2.61 28.24
C PRO A 174 -7.83 -1.49 29.20
N GLN A 175 -8.02 -1.73 30.50
CA GLN A 175 -7.62 -0.81 31.55
C GLN A 175 -6.32 -1.30 32.21
N ILE A 176 -5.64 -0.38 32.92
CA ILE A 176 -4.47 -0.76 33.71
C ILE A 176 -4.95 -1.53 34.95
N CYS A 177 -4.48 -2.75 35.08
CA CYS A 177 -4.62 -3.51 36.31
C CYS A 177 -3.53 -3.04 37.28
N ASN A 178 -3.93 -2.28 38.29
CA ASN A 178 -3.07 -1.98 39.44
C ASN A 178 -3.06 -3.20 40.35
N PRO A 179 -1.99 -4.00 40.43
CA PRO A 179 -1.94 -5.08 41.40
C PRO A 179 -2.05 -4.48 42.79
N GLU A 180 -2.90 -5.04 43.63
CA GLU A 180 -2.93 -4.65 45.04
C GLU A 180 -1.51 -4.64 45.63
N PRO A 181 -1.19 -3.71 46.52
CA PRO A 181 0.11 -3.67 47.18
C PRO A 181 0.22 -4.92 48.09
N GLY A 182 0.54 -6.03 47.48
CA GLY A 182 0.62 -7.32 48.08
C GLY A 182 2.02 -7.88 48.05
N LYS A 183 2.51 -8.33 49.13
CA LYS A 183 3.49 -9.37 49.51
C LYS A 183 4.53 -9.87 48.49
N ASN A 184 4.57 -9.38 47.25
CA ASN A 184 5.53 -9.83 46.24
C ASN A 184 6.89 -9.13 46.42
N ARG A 185 7.81 -9.82 47.08
CA ARG A 185 9.24 -9.48 47.09
C ARG A 185 9.81 -9.70 45.69
N GLY A 186 9.79 -8.68 44.84
CA GLY A 186 10.37 -8.73 43.50
C GLY A 186 10.58 -7.32 42.92
N ARG A 187 11.39 -7.24 41.87
CA ARG A 187 11.57 -5.98 41.12
C ARG A 187 10.21 -5.52 40.56
N PRO A 188 9.81 -4.25 40.73
CA PRO A 188 8.58 -3.71 40.14
C PRO A 188 8.52 -4.03 38.65
N LYS A 189 7.34 -4.45 38.15
CA LYS A 189 7.16 -4.70 36.72
C LYS A 189 7.42 -3.42 35.95
N LYS A 190 8.22 -3.51 34.91
CA LYS A 190 8.65 -2.37 34.10
C LYS A 190 7.51 -1.78 33.24
N HIS A 191 6.48 -2.56 32.98
CA HIS A 191 5.36 -2.18 32.15
C HIS A 191 4.03 -2.43 32.86
N PRO A 192 2.99 -1.62 32.58
CA PRO A 192 1.63 -1.85 33.08
C PRO A 192 1.12 -3.25 32.73
N ILE A 193 0.22 -3.77 33.57
CA ILE A 193 -0.53 -5.00 33.28
C ILE A 193 -1.90 -4.54 32.79
N TRP A 194 -2.35 -5.09 31.68
CA TRP A 194 -3.66 -4.80 31.13
C TRP A 194 -4.70 -5.79 31.66
N THR A 195 -5.95 -5.35 31.87
CA THR A 195 -7.08 -6.19 32.31
C THR A 195 -7.45 -7.25 31.27
N LEU A 196 -7.15 -6.99 29.99
CA LEU A 196 -7.40 -7.90 28.87
C LEU A 196 -6.09 -8.30 28.22
N GLN A 197 -6.06 -9.51 27.67
CA GLN A 197 -4.96 -9.96 26.82
C GLN A 197 -5.31 -9.73 25.34
N PRO A 198 -4.34 -9.34 24.52
CA PRO A 198 -4.57 -9.22 23.09
C PRO A 198 -4.74 -10.60 22.46
N VAL A 199 -5.58 -10.69 21.43
CA VAL A 199 -5.85 -11.90 20.65
C VAL A 199 -5.40 -11.70 19.21
N SER A 200 -5.05 -12.79 18.52
CA SER A 200 -4.69 -12.70 17.11
C SER A 200 -5.94 -12.54 16.25
N VAL A 201 -5.84 -11.76 15.15
CA VAL A 201 -6.97 -11.63 14.22
C VAL A 201 -7.34 -12.98 13.59
N LYS A 202 -6.38 -13.91 13.52
CA LYS A 202 -6.63 -15.29 13.08
C LYS A 202 -7.57 -16.02 14.05
N SER A 203 -7.33 -15.95 15.37
CA SER A 203 -8.19 -16.62 16.34
C SER A 203 -9.61 -16.06 16.34
N ILE A 204 -9.78 -14.78 16.04
CA ILE A 204 -11.11 -14.17 15.86
C ILE A 204 -11.82 -14.75 14.63
N ALA A 205 -11.10 -14.94 13.51
CA ALA A 205 -11.66 -15.53 12.29
C ALA A 205 -11.99 -17.01 12.42
N GLU A 206 -11.31 -17.73 13.32
CA GLU A 206 -11.50 -19.16 13.58
C GLU A 206 -12.56 -19.42 14.65
N ASP A 207 -13.12 -18.39 15.27
CA ASP A 207 -14.22 -18.54 16.24
C ASP A 207 -15.45 -19.12 15.53
N PRO A 208 -15.99 -20.27 16.01
CA PRO A 208 -17.22 -20.85 15.44
C PRO A 208 -18.44 -19.92 15.52
N ALA A 209 -18.44 -18.98 16.46
CA ALA A 209 -19.50 -17.98 16.63
C ALA A 209 -19.30 -16.72 15.78
N ALA A 210 -18.26 -16.64 14.94
CA ALA A 210 -18.00 -15.48 14.10
C ALA A 210 -19.19 -15.22 13.15
N PRO A 211 -19.71 -13.98 13.09
CA PRO A 211 -20.94 -13.64 12.37
C PRO A 211 -20.66 -13.43 10.88
N TRP A 212 -20.32 -14.49 10.18
CA TRP A 212 -20.04 -14.45 8.75
C TRP A 212 -21.29 -14.12 7.93
N GLU A 213 -21.18 -13.10 7.09
CA GLU A 213 -22.21 -12.69 6.13
C GLU A 213 -21.69 -12.83 4.70
N GLN A 214 -22.55 -13.31 3.80
CA GLN A 214 -22.20 -13.40 2.38
C GLN A 214 -22.27 -12.02 1.70
N VAL A 215 -21.26 -11.71 0.90
CA VAL A 215 -21.19 -10.47 0.11
C VAL A 215 -20.77 -10.77 -1.32
N THR A 216 -21.27 -9.96 -2.26
CA THR A 216 -20.82 -9.94 -3.65
C THR A 216 -19.69 -8.92 -3.78
N LEU A 217 -18.52 -9.36 -4.21
CA LEU A 217 -17.35 -8.49 -4.36
C LEU A 217 -17.36 -7.73 -5.69
N ALA A 218 -17.76 -8.41 -6.76
CA ALA A 218 -17.82 -7.87 -8.12
C ALA A 218 -18.67 -8.77 -9.01
N GLU A 219 -19.14 -8.21 -10.11
CA GLU A 219 -19.69 -8.99 -11.22
C GLU A 219 -18.55 -9.49 -12.10
N GLY A 220 -18.32 -10.78 -12.10
CA GLY A 220 -17.32 -11.44 -12.95
C GLY A 220 -17.89 -11.90 -14.27
N SER A 221 -17.05 -12.20 -15.26
CA SER A 221 -17.47 -12.74 -16.56
C SER A 221 -18.16 -14.13 -16.48
N LYS A 222 -18.02 -14.82 -15.35
CA LYS A 222 -18.62 -16.13 -15.07
C LYS A 222 -19.71 -16.09 -13.98
N GLY A 223 -20.18 -14.89 -13.60
CA GLY A 223 -21.13 -14.66 -12.53
C GLY A 223 -20.52 -13.88 -11.35
N PRO A 224 -21.32 -13.61 -10.29
CA PRO A 224 -20.87 -12.81 -9.15
C PRO A 224 -19.71 -13.50 -8.41
N ILE A 225 -18.71 -12.73 -8.06
CA ILE A 225 -17.61 -13.17 -7.18
C ILE A 225 -18.09 -13.02 -5.74
N LEU A 226 -18.33 -14.15 -5.09
CA LEU A 226 -18.84 -14.21 -3.73
C LEU A 226 -17.71 -14.35 -2.71
N ALA A 227 -17.95 -13.83 -1.53
CA ALA A 227 -17.11 -14.07 -0.36
C ALA A 227 -17.97 -14.01 0.90
N GLN A 228 -17.43 -14.50 2.00
CA GLN A 228 -17.97 -14.25 3.33
C GLN A 228 -17.15 -13.16 4.00
N ARG A 229 -17.77 -12.27 4.76
CA ARG A 229 -17.08 -11.27 5.56
C ARG A 229 -17.76 -11.06 6.90
N PHE A 230 -17.01 -10.59 7.87
CA PHE A 230 -17.54 -9.89 9.02
C PHE A 230 -16.58 -8.77 9.45
N MET A 231 -17.10 -7.87 10.25
CA MET A 231 -16.34 -6.74 10.74
C MET A 231 -16.73 -6.43 12.18
N LEU A 232 -15.76 -5.94 12.95
CA LEU A 232 -15.98 -5.54 14.34
C LEU A 232 -15.04 -4.39 14.73
N ARG A 233 -15.44 -3.62 15.73
CA ARG A 233 -14.57 -2.62 16.36
C ARG A 233 -13.62 -3.33 17.31
N VAL A 234 -12.34 -2.98 17.22
CA VAL A 234 -11.28 -3.51 18.07
C VAL A 234 -10.31 -2.40 18.43
N VAL A 235 -9.52 -2.62 19.48
CA VAL A 235 -8.44 -1.71 19.83
C VAL A 235 -7.13 -2.28 19.27
N ALA A 236 -6.51 -1.53 18.38
CA ALA A 236 -5.24 -1.94 17.77
C ALA A 236 -4.14 -2.07 18.81
N CYS A 237 -3.29 -3.09 18.71
CA CYS A 237 -2.09 -3.19 19.53
C CYS A 237 -0.96 -2.32 18.98
N ARG A 238 -0.16 -1.76 19.89
CA ARG A 238 1.08 -1.01 19.55
C ARG A 238 2.26 -1.57 20.31
N LYS A 239 3.40 -1.70 19.65
CA LYS A 239 4.66 -2.10 20.29
C LYS A 239 5.31 -0.90 20.97
N ASP A 240 5.70 -1.05 22.21
CA ASP A 240 6.35 0.01 22.99
C ASP A 240 7.85 -0.28 23.16
N GLY A 241 8.62 -0.08 22.09
CA GLY A 241 10.08 -0.27 22.10
C GLY A 241 10.56 -1.69 22.45
N ASN A 242 9.84 -2.42 23.29
CA ASN A 242 10.09 -3.82 23.63
C ASN A 242 9.17 -4.72 22.78
N ARG A 243 9.76 -5.61 22.01
CA ARG A 243 9.04 -6.49 21.05
C ARG A 243 7.96 -7.36 21.71
N ASN A 244 8.06 -7.61 23.00
CA ASN A 244 7.17 -8.51 23.74
C ASN A 244 6.09 -7.77 24.56
N TYR A 245 6.09 -6.44 24.56
CA TYR A 245 5.10 -5.65 25.27
C TYR A 245 4.19 -4.95 24.27
N LEU A 246 2.89 -5.25 24.38
CA LEU A 246 1.84 -4.65 23.58
C LEU A 246 1.03 -3.69 24.46
N LYS A 247 0.80 -2.50 23.95
CA LYS A 247 -0.09 -1.50 24.59
C LYS A 247 -1.30 -1.24 23.70
N PRO A 248 -2.44 -0.84 24.26
CA PRO A 248 -3.60 -0.43 23.47
C PRO A 248 -3.27 0.83 22.66
N GLY A 249 -3.71 0.85 21.44
CA GLY A 249 -3.69 1.98 20.53
C GLY A 249 -5.07 2.60 20.36
N LYS A 250 -5.38 3.06 19.15
CA LYS A 250 -6.68 3.59 18.77
C LYS A 250 -7.66 2.47 18.46
N GLU A 251 -8.95 2.75 18.63
CA GLU A 251 -10.00 1.91 18.07
C GLU A 251 -10.00 1.99 16.55
N VAL A 252 -10.16 0.80 15.95
CA VAL A 252 -10.18 0.64 14.49
C VAL A 252 -11.25 -0.40 14.14
N TRP A 253 -11.68 -0.40 12.90
CA TRP A 253 -12.39 -1.51 12.31
C TRP A 253 -11.40 -2.65 12.00
N LEU A 254 -11.73 -3.86 12.39
CA LEU A 254 -11.16 -5.10 11.87
C LEU A 254 -12.16 -5.67 10.87
N TYR A 255 -11.76 -5.75 9.60
CA TYR A 255 -12.55 -6.33 8.52
C TYR A 255 -11.90 -7.64 8.09
N ILE A 256 -12.63 -8.73 8.14
CA ILE A 256 -12.14 -10.07 7.80
C ILE A 256 -12.97 -10.61 6.63
N ARG A 257 -12.30 -11.12 5.61
CA ARG A 257 -12.93 -11.65 4.41
C ARG A 257 -12.39 -13.04 4.09
N LYS A 258 -13.31 -13.97 3.86
CA LYS A 258 -13.03 -15.36 3.48
C LYS A 258 -13.55 -15.63 2.08
N TYR A 259 -12.69 -16.10 1.23
CA TYR A 259 -13.01 -16.48 -0.16
C TYR A 259 -13.47 -17.92 -0.24
N GLU A 260 -14.06 -18.32 -1.38
CA GLU A 260 -14.54 -19.69 -1.65
C GLU A 260 -13.44 -20.75 -1.60
N ASP A 261 -12.20 -20.38 -1.96
CA ASP A 261 -11.02 -21.25 -1.87
C ASP A 261 -10.51 -21.45 -0.42
N GLY A 262 -11.19 -20.86 0.57
CA GLY A 262 -10.83 -20.89 1.97
C GLY A 262 -9.77 -19.85 2.38
N THR A 263 -9.24 -19.06 1.47
CA THR A 263 -8.29 -17.97 1.78
C THR A 263 -8.96 -16.92 2.65
N ILE A 264 -8.30 -16.54 3.76
CA ILE A 264 -8.78 -15.46 4.64
C ILE A 264 -7.84 -14.26 4.52
N LYS A 265 -8.42 -13.09 4.30
CA LYS A 265 -7.70 -11.79 4.30
C LYS A 265 -8.21 -10.91 5.44
N TYR A 266 -7.28 -10.16 6.02
CA TYR A 266 -7.51 -9.32 7.19
C TYR A 266 -7.16 -7.87 6.85
N PHE A 267 -7.99 -6.93 7.30
CA PHE A 267 -7.78 -5.51 7.07
C PHE A 267 -8.12 -4.71 8.32
N VAL A 268 -7.47 -3.56 8.47
CA VAL A 268 -7.78 -2.60 9.53
C VAL A 268 -8.09 -1.24 8.92
N SER A 269 -9.03 -0.51 9.54
CA SER A 269 -9.42 0.82 9.08
C SER A 269 -9.68 1.77 10.25
N ASN A 270 -9.24 3.04 10.10
CA ASN A 270 -9.54 4.12 11.05
C ASN A 270 -10.83 4.87 10.72
N ALA A 271 -11.67 4.35 9.85
CA ALA A 271 -12.96 4.93 9.55
C ALA A 271 -13.81 5.09 10.82
N PRO A 272 -14.71 6.10 10.87
CA PRO A 272 -15.53 6.36 12.06
C PRO A 272 -16.46 5.18 12.38
N GLN A 273 -17.00 5.18 13.60
CA GLN A 273 -17.80 4.05 14.06
C GLN A 273 -19.13 3.92 13.31
N ASP A 274 -19.69 5.02 12.85
CA ASP A 274 -20.95 5.13 12.14
C ASP A 274 -20.82 4.97 10.61
N ILE A 275 -19.63 4.62 10.10
CA ILE A 275 -19.46 4.38 8.66
C ILE A 275 -20.37 3.22 8.21
N PRO A 276 -21.09 3.36 7.08
CA PRO A 276 -21.88 2.26 6.55
C PRO A 276 -21.01 1.05 6.21
N CYS A 277 -21.47 -0.16 6.54
CA CYS A 277 -20.74 -1.40 6.21
C CYS A 277 -20.43 -1.51 4.72
N ALA A 278 -21.33 -1.05 3.85
CA ALA A 278 -21.15 -1.03 2.40
C ALA A 278 -19.92 -0.20 1.95
N GLU A 279 -19.55 0.85 2.69
CA GLU A 279 -18.35 1.65 2.38
C GLU A 279 -17.06 0.88 2.70
N LEU A 280 -17.04 0.08 3.76
CA LEU A 280 -15.92 -0.82 4.04
C LEU A 280 -15.83 -1.97 3.02
N ASP A 281 -16.97 -2.51 2.59
CA ASP A 281 -17.03 -3.52 1.52
C ASP A 281 -16.49 -2.92 0.20
N ARG A 282 -16.88 -1.69 -0.12
CA ARG A 282 -16.37 -0.93 -1.28
C ARG A 282 -14.86 -0.70 -1.18
N ALA A 283 -14.37 -0.20 -0.05
CA ALA A 283 -12.93 0.02 0.17
C ALA A 283 -12.13 -1.27 -0.03
N ALA A 284 -12.67 -2.42 0.43
CA ALA A 284 -12.03 -3.71 0.28
C ALA A 284 -11.88 -4.15 -1.20
N THR A 285 -12.71 -3.66 -2.12
CA THR A 285 -12.61 -3.95 -3.56
C THR A 285 -11.67 -2.97 -4.28
N LEU A 286 -11.64 -1.69 -3.85
CA LEU A 286 -10.84 -0.65 -4.49
C LEU A 286 -9.32 -0.83 -4.32
N ARG A 287 -8.86 -1.67 -3.40
CA ARG A 287 -7.43 -1.96 -3.22
C ARG A 287 -6.84 -2.83 -4.35
N TRP A 288 -7.64 -3.72 -4.93
CA TRP A 288 -7.14 -4.68 -5.93
C TRP A 288 -6.67 -4.05 -7.25
N PRO A 289 -7.24 -2.96 -7.77
CA PRO A 289 -6.83 -2.35 -9.04
C PRO A 289 -5.35 -1.99 -9.18
N ILE A 290 -4.60 -1.75 -8.10
CA ILE A 290 -3.15 -1.51 -8.22
C ILE A 290 -2.41 -2.76 -8.71
N GLU A 291 -2.84 -3.95 -8.26
CA GLU A 291 -2.28 -5.22 -8.71
C GLU A 291 -2.53 -5.41 -10.22
N GLN A 292 -3.71 -5.01 -10.69
CA GLN A 292 -4.07 -5.03 -12.11
C GLN A 292 -3.27 -4.00 -12.92
N CYS A 293 -3.05 -2.79 -12.41
CA CYS A 293 -2.13 -1.82 -13.04
C CYS A 293 -0.74 -2.44 -13.25
N PHE A 294 -0.20 -3.12 -12.23
CA PHE A 294 1.11 -3.75 -12.35
C PHE A 294 1.11 -4.90 -13.37
N GLU A 295 0.06 -5.70 -13.41
CA GLU A 295 -0.07 -6.79 -14.37
C GLU A 295 -0.12 -6.24 -15.80
N GLU A 296 -0.98 -5.27 -16.08
CA GLU A 296 -1.11 -4.63 -17.39
C GLU A 296 0.20 -3.95 -17.81
N CYS A 297 0.81 -3.15 -16.94
CA CYS A 297 2.06 -2.45 -17.22
C CYS A 297 3.23 -3.41 -17.48
N LYS A 298 3.32 -4.53 -16.75
CA LYS A 298 4.40 -5.50 -16.92
C LYS A 298 4.19 -6.40 -18.14
N SER A 299 2.95 -6.86 -18.36
CA SER A 299 2.65 -7.85 -19.39
C SER A 299 2.56 -7.22 -20.79
N TYR A 300 2.04 -5.99 -20.89
CA TYR A 300 1.73 -5.38 -22.19
C TYR A 300 2.55 -4.11 -22.50
N LEU A 301 2.99 -3.36 -21.49
CA LEU A 301 3.60 -2.05 -21.67
C LEU A 301 5.10 -2.01 -21.37
N GLY A 302 5.71 -3.17 -21.13
CA GLY A 302 7.16 -3.29 -20.97
C GLY A 302 7.74 -2.67 -19.71
N MET A 303 6.96 -2.53 -18.63
CA MET A 303 7.41 -1.92 -17.37
C MET A 303 8.69 -2.55 -16.81
N THR A 304 8.92 -3.84 -17.06
CA THR A 304 10.11 -4.57 -16.62
C THR A 304 11.24 -4.61 -17.63
N HIS A 305 11.10 -3.98 -18.80
CA HIS A 305 12.05 -4.09 -19.91
C HIS A 305 13.18 -3.03 -19.87
N TYR A 306 13.22 -2.17 -18.85
CA TYR A 306 14.31 -1.20 -18.72
C TYR A 306 15.61 -1.90 -18.35
N GLU A 307 16.56 -1.90 -19.26
CA GLU A 307 17.90 -2.53 -19.12
C GLU A 307 18.99 -1.52 -18.72
N GLY A 308 18.68 -0.22 -18.73
CA GLY A 308 19.63 0.81 -18.35
C GLY A 308 19.96 0.82 -16.85
N CYS A 309 21.07 1.52 -16.51
CA CYS A 309 21.55 1.58 -15.13
C CYS A 309 21.21 2.90 -14.42
N SER A 310 20.86 3.96 -15.15
CA SER A 310 20.76 5.31 -14.57
C SER A 310 19.43 5.59 -13.91
N TYR A 311 19.46 6.42 -12.85
CA TYR A 311 18.26 6.89 -12.14
C TYR A 311 17.31 7.70 -13.04
N PRO A 312 17.76 8.73 -13.78
CA PRO A 312 16.86 9.46 -14.69
C PRO A 312 16.24 8.56 -15.75
N GLY A 313 17.02 7.61 -16.29
CA GLY A 313 16.52 6.69 -17.31
C GLY A 313 15.42 5.77 -16.77
N TRP A 314 15.56 5.29 -15.52
CA TRP A 314 14.53 4.49 -14.87
C TRP A 314 13.25 5.33 -14.65
N LYS A 315 13.39 6.55 -14.11
CA LYS A 315 12.25 7.45 -13.90
C LYS A 315 11.49 7.72 -15.21
N ARG A 316 12.19 8.08 -16.26
CA ARG A 316 11.59 8.32 -17.60
C ARG A 316 10.88 7.07 -18.14
N HIS A 317 11.51 5.91 -18.01
CA HIS A 317 10.91 4.67 -18.49
C HIS A 317 9.57 4.39 -17.79
N ILE A 318 9.52 4.50 -16.47
CA ILE A 318 8.28 4.29 -15.72
C ILE A 318 7.23 5.35 -16.10
N LEU A 319 7.60 6.62 -16.20
CA LEU A 319 6.69 7.69 -16.63
C LEU A 319 6.04 7.39 -17.99
N PHE A 320 6.84 6.95 -18.96
CA PHE A 320 6.30 6.59 -20.28
C PHE A 320 5.42 5.34 -20.27
N VAL A 321 5.69 4.38 -19.39
CA VAL A 321 4.80 3.25 -19.15
C VAL A 321 3.46 3.70 -18.58
N MET A 322 3.46 4.64 -17.63
CA MET A 322 2.24 5.20 -17.06
C MET A 322 1.42 5.97 -18.12
N ILE A 323 2.07 6.76 -18.96
CA ILE A 323 1.42 7.46 -20.08
C ILE A 323 0.81 6.45 -21.08
N ALA A 324 1.55 5.40 -21.42
CA ALA A 324 1.04 4.33 -22.30
C ALA A 324 -0.16 3.62 -21.68
N HIS A 325 -0.14 3.39 -20.36
CA HIS A 325 -1.27 2.79 -19.63
C HIS A 325 -2.52 3.69 -19.67
N LEU A 326 -2.37 4.99 -19.45
CA LEU A 326 -3.47 5.95 -19.58
C LEU A 326 -4.06 5.94 -20.98
N PHE A 327 -3.20 5.95 -22.03
CA PHE A 327 -3.64 5.91 -23.41
C PHE A 327 -4.44 4.63 -23.72
N THR A 328 -3.96 3.47 -23.29
CA THR A 328 -4.67 2.20 -23.50
C THR A 328 -6.01 2.14 -22.77
N THR A 329 -6.09 2.70 -21.56
CA THR A 329 -7.36 2.82 -20.82
C THR A 329 -8.35 3.74 -21.53
N GLN A 330 -7.90 4.87 -22.08
CA GLN A 330 -8.76 5.77 -22.86
C GLN A 330 -9.31 5.10 -24.12
N ILE A 331 -8.49 4.34 -24.85
CA ILE A 331 -8.95 3.57 -26.02
C ILE A 331 -10.02 2.55 -25.59
N ARG A 332 -9.76 1.80 -24.53
CA ARG A 332 -10.70 0.79 -24.01
C ARG A 332 -12.07 1.40 -23.68
N GLU A 333 -12.10 2.53 -23.01
CA GLU A 333 -13.34 3.23 -22.67
C GLU A 333 -14.07 3.77 -23.92
N ASN A 334 -13.33 4.30 -24.89
CA ASN A 334 -13.92 4.75 -26.15
C ASN A 334 -14.53 3.61 -26.97
N VAL A 335 -13.89 2.44 -26.98
CA VAL A 335 -14.41 1.24 -27.66
C VAL A 335 -15.67 0.74 -26.96
N LYS A 336 -15.70 0.67 -25.64
CA LYS A 336 -16.90 0.28 -24.88
C LYS A 336 -18.08 1.18 -25.17
N LYS A 337 -17.87 2.53 -25.17
CA LYS A 337 -18.93 3.51 -25.48
C LYS A 337 -19.48 3.37 -26.91
N ARG A 338 -18.65 2.92 -27.87
CA ARG A 338 -19.09 2.69 -29.26
C ARG A 338 -19.77 1.33 -29.47
N GLY A 339 -19.45 0.35 -28.63
CA GLY A 339 -20.03 -1.01 -28.71
C GLY A 339 -21.36 -1.16 -27.93
N SER A 340 -21.73 -0.14 -27.15
CA SER A 340 -23.01 -0.08 -26.44
C SER A 340 -24.09 0.71 -27.19
N LEU A 341 -23.86 1.06 -28.46
CA LEU A 341 -24.82 1.57 -29.43
C LEU A 341 -25.22 0.43 -30.39
#